data_c5391e7f5366d5693044070b7088921e
#
_entry.id   c5391e7f5366d5693044070b7088921e
#
_cell.length_a   1.000
_cell.length_b   1.000
_cell.length_c   1.000
_cell.angle_alpha   90.00
_cell.angle_beta   90.00
_cell.angle_gamma   90.00
#
_symmetry.space_group_name_H-M   'P 1'
#
loop_
_entity.id
_entity.type
_entity.pdbx_description
1 polymer ?
#
loop_
_entity_poly.entity_id
_entity_poly.type
_entity_poly.pdbx_seq_one_letter_code
_entity_poly.pdbx_strand_id
1 'polypeptide(L)'
;MTYLVGKIAIDVVAGAPNNGVGEDNVAKTKVMRIGRDRYPYVSAQAFRRWLRDSLPAGEPRSGVTRSGTGKKQQAYTEGRPDRYLDDDLFGYMVALKGSKDTCQRDTVLATGTLVAVTPRQPEEDFGTMSRGFAAGESPVLHAHEFYSAELAADLLLDLPRVGVFEVDGSGLKVALTEQAAAQARAEGAEEIEFRDIASVRLPLAERRRRIAVLLRTLAALRGGAKRSLHYGDRTPALLLLAPMKGGVNPFTRIIAGQDGRAVFRADTLREEIEAWGDELDGPVQLGWAPGFLGDQRDRATADLDDLIQTGRVILDHPRTMLRRLADQIDSGEHDAWLEESKR
;
A
#
# COMPACT_ATOMS: atom_id res chain seq x y z
N MET A 1 -16.81 8.03 11.27
CA MET A 1 -15.42 7.58 11.07
C MET A 1 -15.13 7.63 9.60
N THR A 2 -14.04 8.27 9.21
CA THR A 2 -13.67 8.42 7.80
C THR A 2 -12.48 7.53 7.47
N TYR A 3 -12.59 6.81 6.38
CA TYR A 3 -11.55 5.98 5.80
C TYR A 3 -11.15 6.56 4.46
N LEU A 4 -9.88 6.51 4.12
CA LEU A 4 -9.44 6.84 2.77
C LEU A 4 -9.37 5.54 1.98
N VAL A 5 -10.35 5.30 1.12
CA VAL A 5 -10.43 4.10 0.29
C VAL A 5 -10.03 4.41 -1.14
N GLY A 6 -9.65 3.41 -1.90
CA GLY A 6 -9.35 3.65 -3.31
C GLY A 6 -8.81 2.48 -4.08
N LYS A 7 -8.33 2.81 -5.28
CA LYS A 7 -7.75 1.89 -6.27
C LYS A 7 -6.45 2.46 -6.78
N ILE A 8 -5.41 1.64 -6.80
CA ILE A 8 -4.11 2.00 -7.38
C ILE A 8 -3.82 1.13 -8.60
N ALA A 9 -3.22 1.71 -9.63
CA ALA A 9 -2.59 0.96 -10.71
C ALA A 9 -1.13 1.40 -10.87
N ILE A 10 -0.26 0.41 -11.07
CA ILE A 10 1.17 0.57 -11.33
C ILE A 10 1.46 -0.02 -12.70
N ASP A 11 2.13 0.74 -13.56
CA ASP A 11 2.57 0.29 -14.88
C ASP A 11 3.93 -0.42 -14.76
N VAL A 12 3.96 -1.68 -15.12
CA VAL A 12 5.19 -2.48 -15.18
C VAL A 12 5.54 -2.73 -16.65
N VAL A 13 6.51 -2.01 -17.16
CA VAL A 13 7.04 -2.20 -18.51
C VAL A 13 8.32 -3.01 -18.39
N ALA A 14 8.28 -4.29 -18.73
CA ALA A 14 9.40 -5.23 -18.63
C ALA A 14 10.04 -5.27 -17.23
N GLY A 15 9.47 -6.03 -16.32
CA GLY A 15 9.97 -6.10 -14.95
C GLY A 15 9.66 -7.40 -14.22
N ALA A 16 10.39 -7.64 -13.12
CA ALA A 16 10.16 -8.74 -12.18
C ALA A 16 10.00 -8.21 -10.75
N PRO A 17 8.96 -7.41 -10.48
CA PRO A 17 8.86 -6.67 -9.21
C PRO A 17 8.59 -7.56 -8.00
N ASN A 18 8.17 -8.81 -8.17
CA ASN A 18 7.94 -9.76 -7.08
C ASN A 18 8.36 -11.17 -7.46
N ASN A 19 9.38 -11.69 -6.80
CA ASN A 19 9.92 -13.02 -7.07
C ASN A 19 9.02 -14.13 -6.51
N GLY A 20 8.86 -15.20 -7.30
CA GLY A 20 8.37 -16.50 -6.87
C GLY A 20 9.48 -17.40 -6.30
N VAL A 21 9.14 -18.65 -6.09
CA VAL A 21 10.13 -19.70 -5.79
C VAL A 21 10.83 -20.05 -7.11
N GLY A 22 12.17 -20.10 -7.09
CA GLY A 22 12.95 -20.51 -8.27
C GLY A 22 12.71 -21.99 -8.58
N GLU A 23 12.81 -22.35 -9.85
CA GLU A 23 12.71 -23.70 -10.38
C GLU A 23 13.83 -23.91 -11.41
N ASP A 24 14.58 -25.00 -11.30
CA ASP A 24 15.65 -25.39 -12.23
C ASP A 24 16.64 -24.27 -12.61
N ASN A 25 17.14 -23.53 -11.61
CA ASN A 25 18.01 -22.35 -11.75
C ASN A 25 17.36 -21.13 -12.44
N VAL A 26 16.04 -21.17 -12.70
CA VAL A 26 15.29 -20.03 -13.19
C VAL A 26 14.67 -19.27 -12.02
N ALA A 27 14.94 -17.99 -11.90
CA ALA A 27 14.27 -17.15 -10.92
C ALA A 27 12.89 -16.76 -11.44
N LYS A 28 11.84 -17.42 -10.92
CA LYS A 28 10.44 -17.24 -11.34
C LYS A 28 9.82 -15.97 -10.77
N THR A 29 8.83 -15.43 -11.47
CA THR A 29 7.93 -14.39 -10.97
C THR A 29 6.74 -15.02 -10.25
N LYS A 30 6.04 -14.22 -9.40
CA LYS A 30 4.78 -14.69 -8.80
C LYS A 30 3.63 -14.54 -9.76
N VAL A 31 2.91 -15.64 -9.97
CA VAL A 31 1.78 -15.72 -10.88
C VAL A 31 0.60 -16.41 -10.21
N MET A 32 -0.58 -15.80 -10.29
CA MET A 32 -1.86 -16.41 -9.95
C MET A 32 -2.47 -17.02 -11.22
N ARG A 33 -3.11 -18.17 -11.08
CA ARG A 33 -3.83 -18.83 -12.17
C ARG A 33 -5.33 -18.74 -11.93
N ILE A 34 -6.05 -18.34 -12.98
CA ILE A 34 -7.52 -18.37 -13.01
C ILE A 34 -7.91 -19.14 -14.29
N GLY A 35 -8.37 -20.37 -14.13
CA GLY A 35 -8.58 -21.26 -15.28
C GLY A 35 -7.25 -21.55 -16.00
N ARG A 36 -7.16 -21.18 -17.28
CA ARG A 36 -5.95 -21.32 -18.11
C ARG A 36 -5.07 -20.08 -18.11
N ASP A 37 -5.59 -18.96 -17.62
CA ASP A 37 -4.95 -17.66 -17.69
C ASP A 37 -3.97 -17.45 -16.51
N ARG A 38 -2.89 -16.73 -16.78
CA ARG A 38 -1.85 -16.37 -15.84
C ARG A 38 -1.88 -14.88 -15.55
N TYR A 39 -1.88 -14.53 -14.27
CA TYR A 39 -1.90 -13.14 -13.80
C TYR A 39 -0.69 -12.90 -12.88
N PRO A 40 0.37 -12.26 -13.37
CA PRO A 40 1.46 -11.82 -12.51
C PRO A 40 0.95 -10.93 -11.39
N TYR A 41 1.54 -11.06 -10.20
CA TYR A 41 1.10 -10.27 -9.07
C TYR A 41 2.23 -9.88 -8.11
N VAL A 42 1.99 -8.82 -7.36
CA VAL A 42 2.77 -8.41 -6.20
C VAL A 42 1.91 -8.57 -4.95
N SER A 43 2.35 -9.40 -4.01
CA SER A 43 1.58 -9.64 -2.79
C SER A 43 1.44 -8.35 -1.97
N ALA A 44 0.34 -8.24 -1.21
CA ALA A 44 0.10 -7.11 -0.31
C ALA A 44 1.28 -6.86 0.65
N GLN A 45 1.92 -7.92 1.15
CA GLN A 45 3.09 -7.80 2.01
C GLN A 45 4.30 -7.23 1.26
N ALA A 46 4.54 -7.65 0.01
CA ALA A 46 5.62 -7.10 -0.80
C ALA A 46 5.36 -5.62 -1.14
N PHE A 47 4.11 -5.25 -1.43
CA PHE A 47 3.74 -3.86 -1.67
C PHE A 47 3.94 -2.99 -0.42
N ARG A 48 3.52 -3.44 0.77
CA ARG A 48 3.82 -2.73 2.02
C ARG A 48 5.33 -2.66 2.31
N ARG A 49 6.10 -3.68 1.90
CA ARG A 49 7.56 -3.62 1.97
C ARG A 49 8.11 -2.51 1.08
N TRP A 50 7.60 -2.31 -0.13
CA TRP A 50 8.02 -1.20 -0.99
C TRP A 50 7.75 0.16 -0.35
N LEU A 51 6.58 0.32 0.29
CA LEU A 51 6.26 1.54 1.04
C LEU A 51 7.27 1.77 2.17
N ARG A 52 7.53 0.74 2.99
CA ARG A 52 8.52 0.82 4.08
C ARG A 52 9.91 1.20 3.56
N ASP A 53 10.36 0.60 2.47
CA ASP A 53 11.67 0.87 1.87
C ASP A 53 11.74 2.26 1.21
N SER A 54 10.59 2.85 0.86
CA SER A 54 10.46 4.16 0.24
C SER A 54 10.28 5.30 1.25
N LEU A 55 10.09 5.02 2.52
CA LEU A 55 10.00 6.04 3.57
C LEU A 55 11.24 6.98 3.51
N PRO A 56 11.08 8.27 3.84
CA PRO A 56 12.18 9.22 3.87
C PRO A 56 13.36 8.72 4.73
N ALA A 57 14.58 9.11 4.37
CA ALA A 57 15.78 8.66 5.09
C ALA A 57 15.80 9.13 6.57
N GLY A 58 15.16 10.26 6.87
CA GLY A 58 15.03 10.79 8.22
C GLY A 58 13.89 10.18 9.04
N GLU A 59 13.04 9.32 8.44
CA GLU A 59 11.97 8.66 9.18
C GLU A 59 12.51 7.44 9.92
N PRO A 60 12.43 7.38 11.26
CA PRO A 60 12.88 6.23 12.03
C PRO A 60 12.11 4.96 11.63
N ARG A 61 12.84 3.85 11.56
CA ARG A 61 12.27 2.53 11.23
C ARG A 61 12.48 1.57 12.38
N SER A 62 11.48 0.75 12.64
CA SER A 62 11.58 -0.28 13.65
C SER A 62 12.67 -1.29 13.33
N GLY A 63 13.54 -1.58 14.31
CA GLY A 63 14.57 -2.60 14.20
C GLY A 63 13.97 -3.99 14.05
N VAL A 64 14.67 -4.87 13.29
CA VAL A 64 14.23 -6.26 13.11
C VAL A 64 15.16 -7.20 13.87
N THR A 65 14.57 -7.93 14.81
CA THR A 65 15.26 -9.00 15.55
C THR A 65 14.92 -10.36 14.95
N ARG A 66 15.93 -11.23 14.84
CA ARG A 66 15.76 -12.62 14.43
C ARG A 66 15.98 -13.55 15.63
N SER A 67 15.13 -14.55 15.77
CA SER A 67 15.25 -15.58 16.81
C SER A 67 15.01 -16.97 16.23
N GLY A 68 15.55 -18.00 16.89
CA GLY A 68 15.46 -19.38 16.42
C GLY A 68 16.47 -19.73 15.31
N THR A 69 16.48 -20.99 14.89
CA THR A 69 17.37 -21.54 13.85
C THR A 69 16.60 -22.39 12.85
N GLY A 70 17.08 -22.45 11.62
CA GLY A 70 16.50 -23.27 10.56
C GLY A 70 15.03 -22.95 10.29
N LYS A 71 14.17 -23.98 10.21
CA LYS A 71 12.73 -23.83 9.93
C LYS A 71 11.93 -23.16 11.06
N LYS A 72 12.50 -23.01 12.26
CA LYS A 72 11.89 -22.35 13.42
C LYS A 72 12.34 -20.89 13.57
N GLN A 73 13.06 -20.35 12.58
CA GLN A 73 13.49 -18.96 12.60
C GLN A 73 12.28 -18.02 12.47
N GLN A 74 12.23 -17.04 13.37
CA GLN A 74 11.24 -15.97 13.36
C GLN A 74 11.95 -14.63 13.26
N ALA A 75 11.28 -13.66 12.65
CA ALA A 75 11.72 -12.27 12.60
C ALA A 75 10.56 -11.37 13.03
N TYR A 76 10.84 -10.44 13.93
CA TYR A 76 9.86 -9.51 14.44
C TYR A 76 10.47 -8.11 14.61
N THR A 77 9.62 -7.09 14.53
CA THR A 77 10.00 -5.70 14.76
C THR A 77 10.06 -5.39 16.26
N GLU A 78 10.38 -4.17 16.63
CA GLU A 78 10.38 -3.75 18.04
C GLU A 78 8.97 -3.71 18.65
N GLY A 79 7.91 -3.64 17.81
CA GLY A 79 6.53 -3.55 18.26
C GLY A 79 6.27 -2.25 19.03
N ARG A 80 6.82 -1.15 18.54
CA ARG A 80 6.70 0.20 19.12
C ARG A 80 6.06 1.16 18.13
N PRO A 81 4.74 0.99 17.85
CA PRO A 81 4.01 1.84 16.92
C PRO A 81 3.88 3.28 17.41
N ASP A 82 4.04 3.52 18.70
CA ASP A 82 4.15 4.85 19.31
C ASP A 82 5.38 5.61 18.80
N ARG A 83 6.49 4.92 18.52
CA ARG A 83 7.77 5.49 18.08
C ARG A 83 8.01 5.37 16.57
N TYR A 84 7.56 4.27 15.98
CA TYR A 84 7.86 3.93 14.60
C TYR A 84 6.62 3.95 13.72
N LEU A 85 6.62 4.83 12.73
CA LEU A 85 5.54 4.95 11.75
C LEU A 85 5.29 3.65 11.00
N ASP A 86 6.33 2.88 10.70
CA ASP A 86 6.20 1.62 9.97
C ASP A 86 5.55 0.51 10.79
N ASP A 87 5.76 0.46 12.11
CA ASP A 87 5.01 -0.42 13.00
C ASP A 87 3.54 0.03 13.11
N ASP A 88 3.27 1.34 13.19
CA ASP A 88 1.92 1.87 13.22
C ASP A 88 1.14 1.51 11.93
N LEU A 89 1.64 1.92 10.78
CA LEU A 89 0.88 1.85 9.52
C LEU A 89 0.85 0.46 8.88
N PHE A 90 1.94 -0.33 9.02
CA PHE A 90 2.08 -1.61 8.33
C PHE A 90 1.88 -2.83 9.22
N GLY A 91 1.72 -2.59 10.51
CA GLY A 91 1.44 -3.62 11.49
C GLY A 91 2.62 -4.54 11.82
N TYR A 92 2.48 -5.29 12.89
CA TYR A 92 3.47 -6.25 13.40
C TYR A 92 2.81 -7.31 14.29
N MET A 93 3.61 -8.34 14.58
CA MET A 93 3.32 -9.32 15.63
C MET A 93 4.62 -9.66 16.36
N VAL A 94 4.63 -9.46 17.68
CA VAL A 94 5.77 -9.75 18.55
C VAL A 94 5.32 -10.69 19.67
N ALA A 95 5.95 -11.85 19.77
CA ALA A 95 5.78 -12.76 20.90
C ALA A 95 6.61 -12.26 22.09
N LEU A 96 5.98 -11.99 23.22
CA LEU A 96 6.65 -11.54 24.43
C LEU A 96 7.40 -12.70 25.08
N LYS A 97 8.70 -12.50 25.34
CA LYS A 97 9.52 -13.53 26.04
C LYS A 97 8.97 -13.80 27.43
N GLY A 98 8.69 -15.07 27.73
CA GLY A 98 8.26 -15.52 29.04
C GLY A 98 6.76 -15.34 29.35
N SER A 99 5.99 -14.88 28.38
CA SER A 99 4.53 -14.78 28.44
C SER A 99 3.90 -15.56 27.28
N LYS A 100 2.65 -15.97 27.47
CA LYS A 100 1.81 -16.46 26.35
C LYS A 100 1.23 -15.31 25.53
N ASP A 101 1.44 -14.07 25.97
CA ASP A 101 0.88 -12.88 25.38
C ASP A 101 1.70 -12.44 24.16
N THR A 102 1.02 -11.94 23.17
CA THR A 102 1.61 -11.39 21.97
C THR A 102 1.13 -9.96 21.80
N CYS A 103 2.05 -9.03 21.51
CA CYS A 103 1.66 -7.74 20.97
C CYS A 103 1.46 -7.85 19.48
N GLN A 104 0.30 -7.42 19.01
CA GLN A 104 -0.05 -7.46 17.61
C GLN A 104 -0.83 -6.21 17.21
N ARG A 105 -0.40 -5.63 16.10
CA ARG A 105 -1.15 -4.58 15.42
C ARG A 105 -1.45 -4.99 13.99
N ASP A 106 -2.71 -5.02 13.63
CA ASP A 106 -3.10 -5.18 12.24
C ASP A 106 -2.75 -3.90 11.46
N THR A 107 -2.42 -4.08 10.19
CA THR A 107 -2.09 -2.93 9.34
C THR A 107 -3.22 -1.90 9.32
N VAL A 108 -2.87 -0.63 9.50
CA VAL A 108 -3.80 0.50 9.38
C VAL A 108 -4.00 0.86 7.90
N LEU A 109 -2.94 0.67 7.09
CA LEU A 109 -3.04 0.70 5.64
C LEU A 109 -3.28 -0.72 5.11
N ALA A 110 -4.53 -1.09 4.90
CA ALA A 110 -4.87 -2.30 4.17
C ALA A 110 -4.60 -2.10 2.67
N THR A 111 -3.77 -2.96 2.12
CA THR A 111 -3.49 -2.99 0.68
C THR A 111 -3.93 -4.33 0.12
N GLY A 112 -4.61 -4.32 -1.00
CA GLY A 112 -4.84 -5.52 -1.79
C GLY A 112 -3.54 -6.06 -2.41
N THR A 113 -3.63 -7.24 -3.00
CA THR A 113 -2.60 -7.75 -3.89
C THR A 113 -2.65 -6.98 -5.21
N LEU A 114 -1.52 -6.45 -5.65
CA LEU A 114 -1.40 -5.86 -6.99
C LEU A 114 -1.41 -6.98 -8.02
N VAL A 115 -2.52 -7.15 -8.72
CA VAL A 115 -2.72 -8.22 -9.71
C VAL A 115 -2.75 -7.60 -11.10
N ALA A 116 -2.16 -8.28 -12.09
CA ALA A 116 -2.28 -7.88 -13.49
C ALA A 116 -3.76 -7.78 -13.89
N VAL A 117 -4.16 -6.65 -14.47
CA VAL A 117 -5.55 -6.37 -14.86
C VAL A 117 -6.00 -7.32 -15.98
N THR A 118 -5.06 -7.75 -16.81
CA THR A 118 -5.29 -8.72 -17.88
C THR A 118 -4.31 -9.87 -17.78
N PRO A 119 -4.63 -11.05 -18.34
CA PRO A 119 -3.69 -12.17 -18.37
C PRO A 119 -2.38 -11.78 -19.06
N ARG A 120 -1.25 -12.18 -18.46
CA ARG A 120 0.09 -11.99 -19.00
C ARG A 120 0.92 -13.23 -18.75
N GLN A 121 1.60 -13.70 -19.77
CA GLN A 121 2.58 -14.77 -19.65
C GLN A 121 3.94 -14.11 -19.34
N PRO A 122 4.61 -14.46 -18.23
CA PRO A 122 6.00 -14.07 -18.05
C PRO A 122 6.91 -14.67 -19.12
N GLU A 123 7.89 -13.89 -19.55
CA GLU A 123 8.94 -14.30 -20.49
C GLU A 123 10.19 -14.67 -19.71
N GLU A 124 10.98 -15.59 -20.25
CA GLU A 124 12.28 -15.98 -19.69
C GLU A 124 13.41 -15.26 -20.44
N ASP A 125 14.30 -14.62 -19.67
CA ASP A 125 15.54 -14.05 -20.20
C ASP A 125 16.74 -14.86 -19.68
N PHE A 126 17.67 -15.16 -20.61
CA PHE A 126 18.87 -15.93 -20.34
C PHE A 126 20.08 -15.00 -20.31
N GLY A 127 20.77 -15.02 -19.17
CA GLY A 127 22.07 -14.36 -19.03
C GLY A 127 23.22 -15.37 -18.99
N THR A 128 24.35 -14.95 -19.49
CA THR A 128 25.59 -15.73 -19.40
C THR A 128 26.64 -14.95 -18.64
N MET A 129 27.37 -15.63 -17.75
CA MET A 129 28.54 -15.10 -17.05
C MET A 129 29.78 -15.83 -17.55
N SER A 130 30.66 -15.11 -18.25
CA SER A 130 31.94 -15.63 -18.75
C SER A 130 33.13 -14.69 -18.49
N ARG A 131 32.89 -13.57 -17.78
CA ARG A 131 33.92 -12.56 -17.52
C ARG A 131 35.03 -13.14 -16.62
N GLY A 132 36.26 -13.11 -17.11
CA GLY A 132 37.44 -13.61 -16.37
C GLY A 132 37.63 -15.13 -16.44
N PHE A 133 36.86 -15.84 -17.29
CA PHE A 133 37.03 -17.27 -17.51
C PHE A 133 38.23 -17.52 -18.43
N ALA A 134 38.88 -18.66 -18.23
CA ALA A 134 39.97 -19.11 -19.09
C ALA A 134 39.45 -19.53 -20.48
N ALA A 135 40.32 -19.54 -21.47
CA ALA A 135 39.93 -19.99 -22.79
C ALA A 135 39.48 -21.46 -22.78
N GLY A 136 38.27 -21.74 -23.25
CA GLY A 136 37.65 -23.07 -23.24
C GLY A 136 36.75 -23.38 -22.02
N GLU A 137 36.67 -22.52 -21.04
CA GLU A 137 35.70 -22.66 -19.95
C GLU A 137 34.28 -22.31 -20.43
N SER A 138 33.30 -23.11 -20.05
CA SER A 138 31.92 -22.90 -20.38
C SER A 138 31.34 -21.76 -19.54
N PRO A 139 30.53 -20.83 -20.14
CA PRO A 139 29.88 -19.79 -19.38
C PRO A 139 28.87 -20.37 -18.37
N VAL A 140 28.71 -19.70 -17.24
CA VAL A 140 27.63 -19.99 -16.29
C VAL A 140 26.33 -19.37 -16.81
N LEU A 141 25.32 -20.21 -16.99
CA LEU A 141 23.98 -19.77 -17.42
C LEU A 141 23.15 -19.44 -16.20
N HIS A 142 22.39 -18.36 -16.28
CA HIS A 142 21.33 -18.02 -15.34
C HIS A 142 20.11 -17.55 -16.14
N ALA A 143 18.93 -17.85 -15.62
CA ALA A 143 17.69 -17.45 -16.24
C ALA A 143 16.78 -16.76 -15.24
N HIS A 144 15.94 -15.86 -15.71
CA HIS A 144 14.94 -15.19 -14.89
C HIS A 144 13.73 -14.79 -15.71
N GLU A 145 12.58 -14.80 -15.06
CA GLU A 145 11.34 -14.31 -15.64
C GLU A 145 11.16 -12.82 -15.45
N PHE A 146 10.52 -12.18 -16.41
CA PHE A 146 10.01 -10.82 -16.36
C PHE A 146 8.68 -10.71 -17.11
N TYR A 147 7.96 -9.59 -16.96
CA TYR A 147 6.68 -9.36 -17.64
C TYR A 147 6.39 -7.87 -17.81
N SER A 148 5.43 -7.57 -18.68
CA SER A 148 4.79 -6.25 -18.79
C SER A 148 3.31 -6.37 -18.43
N ALA A 149 2.84 -5.57 -17.48
CA ALA A 149 1.44 -5.58 -17.04
C ALA A 149 1.06 -4.31 -16.27
N GLU A 150 -0.18 -3.90 -16.41
CA GLU A 150 -0.85 -2.97 -15.52
C GLU A 150 -1.29 -3.74 -14.26
N LEU A 151 -0.64 -3.47 -13.12
CA LEU A 151 -0.97 -4.12 -11.86
C LEU A 151 -1.90 -3.23 -11.05
N ALA A 152 -3.07 -3.73 -10.63
CA ALA A 152 -4.03 -2.97 -9.84
C ALA A 152 -4.31 -3.63 -8.49
N ALA A 153 -4.57 -2.80 -7.47
CA ALA A 153 -4.98 -3.21 -6.12
C ALA A 153 -5.94 -2.20 -5.51
N ASP A 154 -6.71 -2.67 -4.53
CA ASP A 154 -7.51 -1.81 -3.67
C ASP A 154 -6.70 -1.33 -2.47
N LEU A 155 -7.07 -0.17 -1.94
CA LEU A 155 -6.46 0.46 -0.77
C LEU A 155 -7.53 0.87 0.23
N LEU A 156 -7.20 0.77 1.52
CA LEU A 156 -7.97 1.37 2.60
C LEU A 156 -7.01 1.83 3.69
N LEU A 157 -7.11 3.10 4.07
CA LEU A 157 -6.42 3.67 5.24
C LEU A 157 -7.46 4.03 6.29
N ASP A 158 -7.38 3.40 7.46
CA ASP A 158 -8.22 3.70 8.64
C ASP A 158 -7.67 4.96 9.33
N LEU A 159 -8.14 6.13 8.89
CA LEU A 159 -7.62 7.43 9.33
C LEU A 159 -7.75 7.63 10.84
N PRO A 160 -8.89 7.35 11.50
CA PRO A 160 -9.01 7.47 12.95
C PRO A 160 -8.04 6.58 13.74
N ARG A 161 -7.63 5.44 13.18
CA ARG A 161 -6.74 4.48 13.84
C ARG A 161 -5.26 4.82 13.74
N VAL A 162 -4.86 5.76 12.88
CA VAL A 162 -3.46 6.22 12.79
C VAL A 162 -3.05 6.86 14.12
N GLY A 163 -1.98 6.34 14.74
CA GLY A 163 -1.47 6.82 16.01
C GLY A 163 -2.39 6.53 17.21
N VAL A 164 -3.27 5.54 17.11
CA VAL A 164 -4.11 5.04 18.21
C VAL A 164 -3.79 3.58 18.44
N PHE A 165 -3.50 3.18 19.68
CA PHE A 165 -2.96 1.87 20.04
C PHE A 165 -3.74 1.24 21.17
N GLU A 166 -4.29 0.07 20.96
CA GLU A 166 -5.00 -0.74 21.94
C GLU A 166 -4.01 -1.23 23.02
N VAL A 167 -4.32 -0.96 24.32
CA VAL A 167 -3.45 -1.30 25.46
C VAL A 167 -4.08 -2.36 26.36
N ASP A 168 -5.39 -2.53 26.32
CA ASP A 168 -6.11 -3.60 27.00
C ASP A 168 -7.12 -4.21 26.04
N GLY A 169 -7.27 -5.50 26.12
CA GLY A 169 -8.21 -6.22 25.30
C GLY A 169 -8.39 -7.63 25.80
N SER A 170 -9.47 -7.92 26.52
CA SER A 170 -9.86 -9.27 26.93
C SER A 170 -10.08 -10.15 25.68
N GLY A 171 -9.07 -10.91 25.30
CA GLY A 171 -9.09 -11.81 24.14
C GLY A 171 -8.84 -11.13 22.79
N LEU A 172 -8.52 -9.84 22.76
CA LEU A 172 -8.20 -9.06 21.57
C LEU A 172 -6.69 -8.79 21.45
N LYS A 173 -6.29 -8.36 20.28
CA LYS A 173 -4.91 -8.00 19.97
C LYS A 173 -4.53 -6.71 20.70
N VAL A 174 -3.54 -6.77 21.58
CA VAL A 174 -2.97 -5.62 22.27
C VAL A 174 -1.84 -5.06 21.41
N ALA A 175 -1.91 -3.78 21.06
CA ALA A 175 -0.89 -3.13 20.25
C ALA A 175 0.32 -2.71 21.11
N LEU A 176 0.13 -2.26 22.32
CA LEU A 176 1.22 -1.88 23.22
C LEU A 176 1.16 -2.66 24.53
N THR A 177 2.32 -3.05 25.06
CA THR A 177 2.41 -3.48 26.47
C THR A 177 2.13 -2.30 27.38
N GLU A 178 1.68 -2.56 28.61
CA GLU A 178 1.45 -1.50 29.61
C GLU A 178 2.71 -0.65 29.86
N GLN A 179 3.88 -1.28 29.85
CA GLN A 179 5.16 -0.55 29.98
C GLN A 179 5.38 0.41 28.79
N ALA A 180 5.11 -0.01 27.57
CA ALA A 180 5.25 0.83 26.38
C ALA A 180 4.19 1.93 26.36
N ALA A 181 2.97 1.62 26.78
CA ALA A 181 1.88 2.60 26.90
C ALA A 181 2.21 3.68 27.95
N ALA A 182 2.76 3.29 29.13
CA ALA A 182 3.21 4.25 30.13
C ALA A 182 4.31 5.18 29.61
N GLN A 183 5.23 4.67 28.79
CA GLN A 183 6.25 5.50 28.13
C GLN A 183 5.62 6.45 27.11
N ALA A 184 4.70 5.97 26.27
CA ALA A 184 4.01 6.82 25.30
C ALA A 184 3.23 7.96 25.98
N ARG A 185 2.57 7.68 27.13
CA ARG A 185 1.89 8.70 27.94
C ARG A 185 2.88 9.74 28.48
N ALA A 186 4.02 9.30 28.99
CA ALA A 186 5.08 10.20 29.47
C ALA A 186 5.66 11.09 28.34
N GLU A 187 5.57 10.64 27.09
CA GLU A 187 5.98 11.37 25.87
C GLU A 187 4.82 12.19 25.26
N GLY A 188 3.65 12.27 25.90
CA GLY A 188 2.55 13.15 25.52
C GLY A 188 1.36 12.46 24.82
N ALA A 189 1.31 11.14 24.79
CA ALA A 189 0.13 10.43 24.31
C ALA A 189 -1.00 10.47 25.37
N GLU A 190 -2.25 10.50 24.89
CA GLU A 190 -3.45 10.59 25.73
C GLU A 190 -4.08 9.22 25.94
N GLU A 191 -4.67 8.98 27.12
CA GLU A 191 -5.56 7.84 27.33
C GLU A 191 -6.92 8.14 26.74
N ILE A 192 -7.43 7.21 25.97
CA ILE A 192 -8.76 7.29 25.36
C ILE A 192 -9.44 5.93 25.37
N GLU A 193 -10.74 5.94 25.19
CA GLU A 193 -11.47 4.76 24.75
C GLU A 193 -11.67 4.87 23.22
N PHE A 194 -11.24 3.88 22.45
CA PHE A 194 -11.37 3.85 21.02
C PHE A 194 -12.04 2.55 20.58
N ARG A 195 -13.21 2.66 19.97
CA ARG A 195 -14.05 1.51 19.58
C ARG A 195 -14.31 0.56 20.76
N ASP A 196 -14.68 1.14 21.91
CA ASP A 196 -14.95 0.43 23.17
C ASP A 196 -13.71 -0.30 23.74
N ILE A 197 -12.49 0.10 23.37
CA ILE A 197 -11.23 -0.49 23.84
C ILE A 197 -10.34 0.59 24.46
N ALA A 198 -9.80 0.32 25.66
CA ALA A 198 -8.82 1.19 26.28
C ALA A 198 -7.59 1.33 25.37
N SER A 199 -7.21 2.55 25.04
CA SER A 199 -6.21 2.87 24.04
C SER A 199 -5.38 4.07 24.42
N VAL A 200 -4.22 4.20 23.79
CA VAL A 200 -3.35 5.40 23.86
C VAL A 200 -3.33 6.06 22.50
N ARG A 201 -3.49 7.38 22.47
CA ARG A 201 -3.53 8.18 21.26
C ARG A 201 -2.38 9.18 21.21
N LEU A 202 -1.64 9.20 20.13
CA LEU A 202 -0.61 10.19 19.86
C LEU A 202 -1.22 11.60 19.66
N PRO A 203 -0.45 12.67 19.92
CA PRO A 203 -0.88 14.02 19.61
C PRO A 203 -1.34 14.17 18.16
N LEU A 204 -2.37 14.97 17.93
CA LEU A 204 -2.99 15.15 16.61
C LEU A 204 -1.99 15.56 15.53
N ALA A 205 -1.04 16.44 15.87
CA ALA A 205 0.02 16.85 14.95
C ALA A 205 0.88 15.67 14.45
N GLU A 206 1.20 14.71 15.33
CA GLU A 206 1.96 13.52 14.93
C GLU A 206 1.12 12.58 14.08
N ARG A 207 -0.16 12.44 14.35
CA ARG A 207 -1.10 11.64 13.54
C ARG A 207 -1.22 12.21 12.11
N ARG A 208 -1.38 13.54 11.97
CA ARG A 208 -1.36 14.26 10.68
C ARG A 208 -0.05 14.00 9.93
N ARG A 209 1.08 14.22 10.62
CA ARG A 209 2.42 14.01 10.06
C ARG A 209 2.58 12.60 9.49
N ARG A 210 2.15 11.56 10.21
CA ARG A 210 2.26 10.16 9.77
C ARG A 210 1.48 9.90 8.49
N ILE A 211 0.26 10.40 8.39
CA ILE A 211 -0.55 10.27 7.17
C ILE A 211 0.09 11.02 6.01
N ALA A 212 0.56 12.25 6.25
CA ALA A 212 1.23 13.05 5.24
C ALA A 212 2.53 12.39 4.73
N VAL A 213 3.34 11.80 5.62
CA VAL A 213 4.54 11.03 5.25
C VAL A 213 4.16 9.82 4.40
N LEU A 214 3.10 9.08 4.73
CA LEU A 214 2.63 7.95 3.94
C LEU A 214 2.23 8.38 2.52
N LEU A 215 1.43 9.44 2.38
CA LEU A 215 0.97 9.94 1.08
C LEU A 215 2.14 10.47 0.23
N ARG A 216 3.07 11.20 0.84
CA ARG A 216 4.30 11.66 0.17
C ARG A 216 5.20 10.49 -0.23
N THR A 217 5.24 9.42 0.56
CA THR A 217 5.96 8.17 0.24
C THR A 217 5.34 7.47 -0.96
N LEU A 218 4.01 7.36 -1.00
CA LEU A 218 3.29 6.79 -2.13
C LEU A 218 3.50 7.61 -3.41
N ALA A 219 3.59 8.95 -3.31
CA ALA A 219 3.90 9.86 -4.42
C ALA A 219 5.32 9.69 -4.99
N ALA A 220 6.20 9.00 -4.29
CA ALA A 220 7.59 8.76 -4.68
C ALA A 220 7.97 7.28 -4.48
N LEU A 221 7.01 6.38 -4.64
CA LEU A 221 7.15 4.95 -4.39
C LEU A 221 8.28 4.36 -5.21
N ARG A 222 9.13 3.61 -4.54
CA ARG A 222 10.23 2.84 -5.13
C ARG A 222 10.15 1.43 -4.59
N GLY A 223 10.60 0.46 -5.32
CA GLY A 223 10.62 -0.90 -4.79
C GLY A 223 10.61 -1.95 -5.87
N GLY A 224 10.39 -3.17 -5.44
CA GLY A 224 10.39 -4.34 -6.29
C GLY A 224 11.74 -5.03 -6.35
N ALA A 225 11.68 -6.32 -6.67
CA ALA A 225 12.84 -7.16 -6.87
C ALA A 225 13.55 -6.83 -8.20
N LYS A 226 14.78 -7.27 -8.34
CA LYS A 226 15.59 -7.23 -9.57
C LYS A 226 15.69 -5.84 -10.23
N ARG A 227 15.68 -4.76 -9.45
CA ARG A 227 15.76 -3.39 -9.98
C ARG A 227 17.04 -3.08 -10.74
N SER A 228 18.13 -3.75 -10.42
CA SER A 228 19.40 -3.62 -11.14
C SER A 228 19.37 -4.23 -12.55
N LEU A 229 18.50 -5.20 -12.78
CA LEU A 229 18.30 -5.86 -14.09
C LEU A 229 17.16 -5.19 -14.85
N HIS A 230 16.07 -4.88 -14.17
CA HIS A 230 14.85 -4.35 -14.76
C HIS A 230 14.48 -3.03 -14.03
N TYR A 231 15.18 -1.97 -14.39
CA TYR A 231 14.82 -0.65 -13.87
C TYR A 231 13.46 -0.22 -14.44
N GLY A 232 12.60 0.29 -13.57
CA GLY A 232 11.30 0.83 -13.97
C GLY A 232 10.68 1.63 -12.87
N ASP A 233 9.81 2.55 -13.22
CA ASP A 233 9.01 3.34 -12.29
C ASP A 233 8.04 2.44 -11.53
N ARG A 234 7.76 2.77 -10.28
CA ARG A 234 6.80 2.09 -9.41
C ARG A 234 5.83 3.08 -8.78
N THR A 235 5.89 4.36 -9.17
CA THR A 235 4.91 5.35 -8.73
C THR A 235 3.54 5.00 -9.31
N PRO A 236 2.45 5.41 -8.65
CA PRO A 236 1.12 5.19 -9.19
C PRO A 236 0.95 5.80 -10.58
N ALA A 237 0.59 4.99 -11.57
CA ALA A 237 0.22 5.45 -12.90
C ALA A 237 -1.26 5.91 -12.93
N LEU A 238 -2.11 5.25 -12.11
CA LEU A 238 -3.45 5.71 -11.78
C LEU A 238 -3.70 5.48 -10.29
N LEU A 239 -4.32 6.45 -9.63
CA LEU A 239 -4.69 6.35 -8.23
C LEU A 239 -6.03 7.07 -8.01
N LEU A 240 -7.01 6.34 -7.52
CA LEU A 240 -8.23 6.93 -6.98
C LEU A 240 -8.15 6.85 -5.46
N LEU A 241 -8.44 7.96 -4.77
CA LEU A 241 -8.64 8.02 -3.33
C LEU A 241 -9.94 8.77 -3.03
N ALA A 242 -10.76 8.22 -2.15
CA ALA A 242 -12.00 8.83 -1.70
C ALA A 242 -12.12 8.74 -0.18
N PRO A 243 -12.42 9.84 0.51
CA PRO A 243 -12.80 9.79 1.92
C PRO A 243 -14.21 9.21 2.02
N MET A 244 -14.36 8.09 2.73
CA MET A 244 -15.61 7.35 2.89
C MET A 244 -15.95 7.14 4.35
N LYS A 245 -17.19 7.36 4.72
CA LYS A 245 -17.73 6.92 6.00
C LYS A 245 -17.88 5.39 5.97
N GLY A 246 -17.66 4.72 7.09
CA GLY A 246 -17.89 3.27 7.20
C GLY A 246 -16.85 2.34 6.58
N GLY A 247 -15.91 2.82 5.75
CA GLY A 247 -14.78 2.03 5.24
C GLY A 247 -15.10 1.02 4.16
N VAL A 248 -16.25 1.12 3.49
CA VAL A 248 -16.56 0.35 2.28
C VAL A 248 -15.83 0.98 1.09
N ASN A 249 -15.21 0.17 0.24
CA ASN A 249 -14.60 0.64 -1.00
C ASN A 249 -15.45 0.25 -2.21
N PRO A 250 -16.27 1.14 -2.76
CA PRO A 250 -17.10 0.84 -3.93
C PRO A 250 -16.30 0.85 -5.25
N PHE A 251 -15.12 1.46 -5.29
CA PHE A 251 -14.35 1.73 -6.50
C PHE A 251 -13.48 0.55 -6.99
N THR A 252 -13.77 -0.66 -6.53
CA THR A 252 -12.96 -1.85 -6.83
C THR A 252 -12.98 -2.24 -8.32
N ARG A 253 -14.02 -1.85 -9.07
CA ARG A 253 -14.27 -2.26 -10.45
C ARG A 253 -14.00 -1.18 -11.51
N ILE A 254 -13.43 -0.04 -11.13
CA ILE A 254 -13.15 1.08 -12.06
C ILE A 254 -12.02 0.80 -13.05
N ILE A 255 -11.21 -0.22 -12.81
CA ILE A 255 -10.21 -0.73 -13.76
C ILE A 255 -10.50 -2.21 -13.97
N ALA A 256 -10.65 -2.62 -15.21
CA ALA A 256 -10.95 -3.99 -15.58
C ALA A 256 -10.23 -4.40 -16.89
N GLY A 257 -10.07 -5.70 -17.09
CA GLY A 257 -9.61 -6.24 -18.37
C GLY A 257 -10.76 -6.32 -19.38
N GLN A 258 -10.53 -5.80 -20.59
CA GLN A 258 -11.44 -5.93 -21.71
C GLN A 258 -10.62 -6.14 -22.99
N ASP A 259 -10.91 -7.18 -23.75
CA ASP A 259 -10.24 -7.53 -25.01
C ASP A 259 -8.70 -7.56 -24.90
N GLY A 260 -8.18 -8.12 -23.78
CA GLY A 260 -6.76 -8.24 -23.49
C GLY A 260 -6.07 -6.93 -23.09
N ARG A 261 -6.81 -5.85 -22.86
CA ARG A 261 -6.30 -4.53 -22.45
C ARG A 261 -6.91 -4.08 -21.13
N ALA A 262 -6.17 -3.30 -20.38
CA ALA A 262 -6.72 -2.61 -19.21
C ALA A 262 -7.59 -1.44 -19.66
N VAL A 263 -8.79 -1.35 -19.07
CA VAL A 263 -9.77 -0.29 -19.38
C VAL A 263 -10.18 0.38 -18.08
N PHE A 264 -10.19 1.71 -18.08
CA PHE A 264 -10.80 2.52 -17.06
C PHE A 264 -12.29 2.71 -17.36
N ARG A 265 -13.14 2.50 -16.37
CA ARG A 265 -14.59 2.55 -16.49
C ARG A 265 -15.13 3.82 -15.84
N ALA A 266 -15.25 4.87 -16.62
CA ALA A 266 -15.78 6.17 -16.16
C ALA A 266 -17.26 6.09 -15.79
N ASP A 267 -18.04 5.30 -16.50
CA ASP A 267 -19.43 4.96 -16.21
C ASP A 267 -19.59 4.33 -14.82
N THR A 268 -18.81 3.29 -14.56
CA THR A 268 -18.80 2.62 -13.25
C THR A 268 -18.40 3.58 -12.13
N LEU A 269 -17.38 4.42 -12.34
CA LEU A 269 -17.00 5.44 -11.35
C LEU A 269 -18.15 6.41 -11.07
N ARG A 270 -18.84 6.88 -12.08
CA ARG A 270 -20.00 7.77 -11.95
C ARG A 270 -21.11 7.11 -11.13
N GLU A 271 -21.52 5.90 -11.50
CA GLU A 271 -22.57 5.13 -10.81
C GLU A 271 -22.22 4.91 -9.34
N GLU A 272 -20.99 4.57 -9.02
CA GLU A 272 -20.55 4.37 -7.63
C GLU A 272 -20.53 5.69 -6.84
N ILE A 273 -20.10 6.81 -7.45
CA ILE A 273 -20.15 8.14 -6.81
C ILE A 273 -21.61 8.54 -6.53
N GLU A 274 -22.53 8.24 -7.41
CA GLU A 274 -23.96 8.54 -7.23
C GLU A 274 -24.59 7.66 -6.15
N ALA A 275 -24.34 6.35 -6.22
CA ALA A 275 -24.91 5.37 -5.28
C ALA A 275 -24.41 5.53 -3.84
N TRP A 276 -23.17 5.99 -3.66
CA TRP A 276 -22.52 6.15 -2.35
C TRP A 276 -22.35 7.63 -1.96
N GLY A 277 -23.10 8.53 -2.59
CA GLY A 277 -22.94 9.97 -2.37
C GLY A 277 -23.15 10.43 -0.93
N ASP A 278 -24.00 9.76 -0.16
CA ASP A 278 -24.25 10.00 1.27
C ASP A 278 -23.15 9.51 2.20
N GLU A 279 -22.34 8.55 1.74
CA GLU A 279 -21.19 8.01 2.45
C GLU A 279 -19.87 8.72 2.09
N LEU A 280 -19.83 9.49 1.02
CA LEU A 280 -18.66 10.29 0.66
C LEU A 280 -18.50 11.48 1.62
N ASP A 281 -17.30 11.59 2.20
CA ASP A 281 -16.93 12.66 3.15
C ASP A 281 -15.98 13.69 2.52
N GLY A 282 -16.08 13.84 1.20
CA GLY A 282 -15.31 14.78 0.39
C GLY A 282 -15.19 14.32 -1.07
N PRO A 283 -14.47 15.09 -1.89
CA PRO A 283 -14.31 14.79 -3.31
C PRO A 283 -13.49 13.53 -3.55
N VAL A 284 -13.84 12.82 -4.62
CA VAL A 284 -13.03 11.72 -5.14
C VAL A 284 -11.79 12.29 -5.83
N GLN A 285 -10.63 11.91 -5.36
CA GLN A 285 -9.34 12.31 -5.91
C GLN A 285 -8.92 11.30 -6.97
N LEU A 286 -8.83 11.69 -8.23
CA LEU A 286 -8.40 10.85 -9.34
C LEU A 286 -7.05 11.32 -9.89
N GLY A 287 -6.00 10.62 -9.55
CA GLY A 287 -4.66 10.85 -10.09
C GLY A 287 -4.43 10.00 -11.33
N TRP A 288 -4.03 10.61 -12.45
CA TRP A 288 -3.76 9.91 -13.69
C TRP A 288 -2.48 10.42 -14.37
N ALA A 289 -1.48 9.55 -14.50
CA ALA A 289 -0.23 9.90 -15.13
C ALA A 289 -0.39 10.08 -16.65
N PRO A 290 0.26 11.09 -17.26
CA PRO A 290 0.23 11.29 -18.69
C PRO A 290 0.69 10.04 -19.46
N GLY A 291 -0.03 9.68 -20.52
CA GLY A 291 0.26 8.53 -21.38
C GLY A 291 -0.18 7.17 -20.85
N PHE A 292 -0.50 7.04 -19.56
CA PHE A 292 -1.03 5.77 -19.03
C PHE A 292 -2.42 5.48 -19.60
N LEU A 293 -2.63 4.27 -20.13
CA LEU A 293 -3.83 3.81 -20.85
C LEU A 293 -4.18 4.63 -22.11
N GLY A 294 -3.21 5.31 -22.71
CA GLY A 294 -3.38 6.03 -23.99
C GLY A 294 -4.42 7.14 -23.93
N ASP A 295 -5.38 7.14 -24.83
CA ASP A 295 -6.44 8.16 -24.95
C ASP A 295 -7.60 8.00 -23.96
N GLN A 296 -7.57 6.97 -23.12
CA GLN A 296 -8.66 6.74 -22.14
C GLN A 296 -8.76 7.85 -21.10
N ARG A 297 -7.65 8.54 -20.78
CA ARG A 297 -7.68 9.69 -19.89
C ARG A 297 -8.55 10.82 -20.44
N ASP A 298 -8.37 11.15 -21.71
CA ASP A 298 -9.13 12.26 -22.33
C ASP A 298 -10.62 11.91 -22.45
N ARG A 299 -10.92 10.65 -22.80
CA ARG A 299 -12.31 10.14 -22.80
C ARG A 299 -12.94 10.20 -21.42
N ALA A 300 -12.25 9.66 -20.39
CA ALA A 300 -12.73 9.70 -19.02
C ALA A 300 -12.90 11.13 -18.50
N THR A 301 -12.04 12.07 -18.91
CA THR A 301 -12.18 13.50 -18.57
C THR A 301 -13.47 14.07 -19.15
N ALA A 302 -13.78 13.75 -20.41
CA ALA A 302 -15.02 14.18 -21.05
C ALA A 302 -16.26 13.52 -20.41
N ASP A 303 -16.19 12.21 -20.14
CA ASP A 303 -17.29 11.46 -19.53
C ASP A 303 -17.60 11.90 -18.09
N LEU A 304 -16.62 12.45 -17.35
CA LEU A 304 -16.74 12.90 -15.97
C LEU A 304 -16.75 14.44 -15.82
N ASP A 305 -16.89 15.18 -16.92
CA ASP A 305 -16.71 16.65 -16.95
C ASP A 305 -17.60 17.37 -15.93
N ASP A 306 -18.86 17.01 -15.83
CA ASP A 306 -19.82 17.57 -14.86
C ASP A 306 -19.41 17.33 -13.39
N LEU A 307 -18.88 16.13 -13.09
CA LEU A 307 -18.37 15.81 -11.76
C LEU A 307 -17.06 16.56 -11.44
N ILE A 308 -16.24 16.80 -12.46
CA ILE A 308 -15.01 17.59 -12.33
C ILE A 308 -15.35 19.07 -12.12
N GLN A 309 -16.25 19.63 -12.93
CA GLN A 309 -16.66 21.04 -12.82
C GLN A 309 -17.36 21.35 -11.51
N THR A 310 -18.14 20.41 -10.98
CA THR A 310 -18.80 20.54 -9.66
C THR A 310 -17.87 20.25 -8.48
N GLY A 311 -16.62 19.85 -8.72
CA GLY A 311 -15.65 19.52 -7.68
C GLY A 311 -15.92 18.19 -6.96
N ARG A 312 -16.84 17.36 -7.43
CA ARG A 312 -17.07 16.01 -6.89
C ARG A 312 -15.94 15.05 -7.25
N VAL A 313 -15.30 15.28 -8.39
CA VAL A 313 -14.05 14.57 -8.81
C VAL A 313 -12.96 15.61 -9.03
N ILE A 314 -11.79 15.38 -8.47
CA ILE A 314 -10.60 16.20 -8.69
C ILE A 314 -9.61 15.37 -9.49
N LEU A 315 -9.41 15.71 -10.76
CA LEU A 315 -8.48 15.04 -11.65
C LEU A 315 -7.15 15.80 -11.70
N ASP A 316 -6.05 15.08 -11.46
CA ASP A 316 -4.71 15.66 -11.46
C ASP A 316 -3.65 14.58 -11.78
N HIS A 317 -2.37 14.95 -11.82
CA HIS A 317 -1.28 13.99 -11.82
C HIS A 317 -1.21 13.28 -10.46
N PRO A 318 -0.99 11.94 -10.36
CA PRO A 318 -1.01 11.20 -9.08
C PRO A 318 -0.07 11.79 -8.03
N ARG A 319 1.13 12.20 -8.45
CA ARG A 319 2.11 12.81 -7.55
C ARG A 319 1.64 14.16 -6.99
N THR A 320 1.07 15.01 -7.83
CA THR A 320 0.56 16.33 -7.41
C THR A 320 -0.61 16.16 -6.46
N MET A 321 -1.56 15.29 -6.81
CA MET A 321 -2.71 14.96 -5.99
C MET A 321 -2.32 14.46 -4.60
N LEU A 322 -1.40 13.48 -4.52
CA LEU A 322 -0.95 12.92 -3.25
C LEU A 322 -0.22 13.95 -2.37
N ARG A 323 0.59 14.81 -2.96
CA ARG A 323 1.29 15.86 -2.22
C ARG A 323 0.33 16.93 -1.70
N ARG A 324 -0.61 17.38 -2.53
CA ARG A 324 -1.66 18.32 -2.12
C ARG A 324 -2.48 17.75 -0.96
N LEU A 325 -2.97 16.51 -1.07
CA LEU A 325 -3.72 15.86 0.00
C LEU A 325 -2.88 15.70 1.28
N ALA A 326 -1.60 15.36 1.14
CA ALA A 326 -0.66 15.30 2.27
C ALA A 326 -0.50 16.66 2.96
N ASP A 327 -0.37 17.75 2.19
CA ASP A 327 -0.21 19.10 2.73
C ASP A 327 -1.51 19.57 3.42
N GLN A 328 -2.68 19.26 2.88
CA GLN A 328 -3.99 19.55 3.48
C GLN A 328 -4.19 18.82 4.81
N ILE A 329 -3.83 17.54 4.89
CA ILE A 329 -3.91 16.77 6.14
C ILE A 329 -2.90 17.30 7.16
N ASP A 330 -1.67 17.60 6.75
CA ASP A 330 -0.61 18.09 7.62
C ASP A 330 -0.96 19.47 8.23
N SER A 331 -1.64 20.33 7.45
CA SER A 331 -2.13 21.65 7.91
C SER A 331 -3.37 21.57 8.81
N GLY A 332 -4.04 20.43 8.89
CA GLY A 332 -5.24 20.22 9.70
C GLY A 332 -6.57 20.51 9.00
N GLU A 333 -6.57 20.72 7.69
CA GLU A 333 -7.80 20.96 6.90
C GLU A 333 -8.80 19.80 7.03
N HIS A 334 -8.28 18.58 7.27
CA HIS A 334 -9.06 17.34 7.36
C HIS A 334 -9.06 16.68 8.76
N ASP A 335 -8.92 17.45 9.83
CA ASP A 335 -8.87 16.90 11.19
C ASP A 335 -10.10 16.08 11.56
N ALA A 336 -11.26 16.46 11.08
CA ALA A 336 -12.51 15.73 11.29
C ALA A 336 -12.43 14.27 10.80
N TRP A 337 -11.60 13.97 9.81
CA TRP A 337 -11.41 12.60 9.31
C TRP A 337 -10.65 11.71 10.30
N LEU A 338 -9.87 12.31 11.21
CA LEU A 338 -9.07 11.59 12.20
C LEU A 338 -9.87 11.31 13.48
N GLU A 339 -11.06 11.89 13.60
CA GLU A 339 -11.88 11.73 14.78
C GLU A 339 -12.79 10.50 14.68
N GLU A 340 -13.03 9.87 15.83
CA GLU A 340 -14.06 8.85 15.94
C GLU A 340 -15.43 9.51 15.98
N SER A 341 -16.32 9.16 15.06
CA SER A 341 -17.72 9.58 15.17
C SER A 341 -18.32 8.93 16.42
N LYS A 342 -18.69 9.73 17.41
CA LYS A 342 -19.52 9.23 18.50
C LYS A 342 -20.82 8.69 17.89
N ARG A 343 -21.09 7.41 18.09
CA ARG A 343 -22.36 6.77 17.73
C ARG A 343 -23.51 7.38 18.51
#